data_5d0ed1ebc1519893d795ec0086e45583
#
_entry.id   5d0ed1ebc1519893d795ec0086e45583
#
_cell.length_a   1.000
_cell.length_b   1.000
_cell.length_c   1.000
_cell.angle_alpha   90.00
_cell.angle_beta   90.00
_cell.angle_gamma   90.00
#
_symmetry.space_group_name_H-M   'P 1'
#
loop_
_entity.id
_entity.type
_entity.pdbx_description
1 polymer ?
#
loop_
_entity_poly.entity_id
_entity_poly.type
_entity_poly.pdbx_seq_one_letter_code
_entity_poly.pdbx_strand_id
1 'polypeptide(L)'
;MAVHRGPSMKWLFTREQLENTPSRRCGIEADRELSYRQQAANLIQDIGQRLNVSQLIINTAIVYMHRFYMIHSFTKFHRNIISQTTLFLAAKVEEQPRKLEHVIKIAHAFINPQEPVPDAKSSAFQLLAQELVALETIVLQTLGFEITVDHPHTDVVRCSQLVRASKDLAQTSYFMATNRNNKLLKTKIFLELE
;
A
#
# COMPACT_ATOMS: atom_id res chain seq x y z
N MET A 1 -9.30 -1.83 28.83
CA MET A 1 -9.46 -0.48 28.24
C MET A 1 -8.33 -0.31 27.21
N ALA A 2 -8.64 -0.39 25.93
CA ALA A 2 -7.66 -0.12 24.87
C ALA A 2 -7.39 1.40 24.85
N VAL A 3 -6.18 1.80 25.16
CA VAL A 3 -5.73 3.18 25.01
C VAL A 3 -5.73 3.48 23.52
N HIS A 4 -6.69 4.28 23.05
CA HIS A 4 -6.64 4.88 21.72
C HIS A 4 -5.38 5.75 21.66
N ARG A 5 -4.28 5.19 21.16
CA ARG A 5 -3.15 6.01 20.73
C ARG A 5 -3.64 6.79 19.51
N GLY A 6 -3.63 8.10 19.60
CA GLY A 6 -3.90 8.97 18.45
C GLY A 6 -2.98 8.65 17.27
N PRO A 7 -3.28 9.16 16.06
CA PRO A 7 -2.47 8.88 14.87
C PRO A 7 -1.00 9.17 15.15
N SER A 8 -0.12 8.25 14.79
CA SER A 8 1.32 8.42 14.98
C SER A 8 1.78 9.68 14.24
N MET A 9 2.34 10.64 14.97
CA MET A 9 2.86 11.89 14.39
C MET A 9 3.97 11.65 13.35
N LYS A 10 4.59 10.48 13.35
CA LYS A 10 5.62 10.09 12.38
C LYS A 10 5.14 10.09 10.92
N TRP A 11 3.84 9.85 10.67
CA TRP A 11 3.28 9.75 9.34
C TRP A 11 2.44 10.96 8.94
N LEU A 12 2.57 12.06 9.69
CA LEU A 12 2.05 13.37 9.32
C LEU A 12 3.18 14.15 8.63
N PHE A 13 2.89 14.72 7.48
CA PHE A 13 3.88 15.45 6.67
C PHE A 13 3.39 16.86 6.38
N THR A 14 4.30 17.81 6.39
CA THR A 14 4.01 19.17 5.95
C THR A 14 3.88 19.22 4.43
N ARG A 15 3.27 20.27 3.91
CA ARG A 15 3.16 20.49 2.46
C ARG A 15 4.54 20.52 1.79
N GLU A 16 5.50 21.17 2.41
CA GLU A 16 6.88 21.24 1.94
C GLU A 16 7.52 19.84 1.83
N GLN A 17 7.32 18.97 2.82
CA GLN A 17 7.81 17.59 2.77
C GLN A 17 7.16 16.78 1.63
N LEU A 18 5.89 17.03 1.34
CA LEU A 18 5.17 16.39 0.23
C LEU A 18 5.64 16.90 -1.14
N GLU A 19 6.02 18.15 -1.22
CA GLU A 19 6.56 18.78 -2.42
C GLU A 19 8.03 18.42 -2.65
N ASN A 20 8.76 17.98 -1.59
CA ASN A 20 10.18 17.65 -1.64
C ASN A 20 10.46 16.20 -1.22
N THR A 21 9.79 15.25 -1.84
CA THR A 21 9.97 13.81 -1.58
C THR A 21 11.37 13.32 -1.98
N PRO A 22 11.84 12.16 -1.47
CA PRO A 22 13.09 11.56 -1.93
C PRO A 22 13.14 11.34 -3.45
N SER A 23 12.01 11.00 -4.06
CA SER A 23 11.91 10.78 -5.51
C SER A 23 12.12 12.09 -6.29
N ARG A 24 11.53 13.19 -5.83
CA ARG A 24 11.71 14.51 -6.45
C ARG A 24 13.15 15.00 -6.33
N ARG A 25 13.78 14.78 -5.16
CA ARG A 25 15.21 15.09 -4.98
C ARG A 25 16.12 14.27 -5.90
N CYS A 26 15.65 13.10 -6.37
CA CYS A 26 16.36 12.29 -7.35
C CYS A 26 15.95 12.60 -8.81
N GLY A 27 15.28 13.73 -9.07
CA GLY A 27 14.96 14.19 -10.42
C GLY A 27 13.67 13.59 -11.03
N ILE A 28 12.80 12.97 -10.21
CA ILE A 28 11.50 12.51 -10.68
C ILE A 28 10.50 13.68 -10.59
N GLU A 29 9.91 14.06 -11.72
CA GLU A 29 8.87 15.08 -11.78
C GLU A 29 7.62 14.69 -10.98
N ALA A 30 6.89 15.71 -10.48
CA ALA A 30 5.72 15.52 -9.62
C ALA A 30 4.65 14.61 -10.21
N ASP A 31 4.29 14.85 -11.48
CA ASP A 31 3.28 14.07 -12.18
C ASP A 31 3.75 12.64 -12.44
N ARG A 32 5.02 12.45 -12.68
CA ARG A 32 5.62 11.13 -12.85
C ARG A 32 5.65 10.35 -11.54
N GLU A 33 5.98 10.99 -10.41
CA GLU A 33 5.90 10.35 -9.11
C GLU A 33 4.46 9.95 -8.78
N LEU A 34 3.50 10.84 -9.04
CA LEU A 34 2.07 10.55 -8.84
C LEU A 34 1.64 9.35 -9.69
N SER A 35 2.05 9.31 -10.97
CA SER A 35 1.78 8.18 -11.87
C SER A 35 2.36 6.87 -11.32
N TYR A 36 3.60 6.89 -10.82
CA TYR A 36 4.23 5.69 -10.24
C TYR A 36 3.50 5.19 -8.99
N ARG A 37 3.06 6.09 -8.11
CA ARG A 37 2.27 5.73 -6.94
C ARG A 37 0.91 5.13 -7.32
N GLN A 38 0.26 5.67 -8.36
CA GLN A 38 -1.00 5.14 -8.87
C GLN A 38 -0.80 3.75 -9.49
N GLN A 39 0.25 3.55 -10.29
CA GLN A 39 0.59 2.26 -10.88
C GLN A 39 0.88 1.21 -9.80
N ALA A 40 1.62 1.60 -8.74
CA ALA A 40 1.89 0.72 -7.61
C ALA A 40 0.60 0.33 -6.86
N ALA A 41 -0.29 1.30 -6.59
CA ALA A 41 -1.57 1.05 -5.94
C ALA A 41 -2.48 0.14 -6.78
N ASN A 42 -2.55 0.36 -8.10
CA ASN A 42 -3.30 -0.49 -9.01
C ASN A 42 -2.76 -1.92 -9.01
N LEU A 43 -1.43 -2.08 -9.09
CA LEU A 43 -0.80 -3.41 -9.03
C LEU A 43 -1.09 -4.13 -7.71
N ILE A 44 -1.05 -3.42 -6.58
CA ILE A 44 -1.43 -3.99 -5.26
C ILE A 44 -2.89 -4.45 -5.28
N GLN A 45 -3.79 -3.64 -5.86
CA GLN A 45 -5.22 -3.96 -5.98
C GLN A 45 -5.42 -5.22 -6.83
N ASP A 46 -4.80 -5.28 -8.01
CA ASP A 46 -4.93 -6.39 -8.96
C ASP A 46 -4.41 -7.71 -8.38
N ILE A 47 -3.21 -7.68 -7.79
CA ILE A 47 -2.62 -8.86 -7.13
C ILE A 47 -3.48 -9.28 -5.94
N GLY A 48 -3.91 -8.33 -5.11
CA GLY A 48 -4.72 -8.61 -3.93
C GLY A 48 -6.06 -9.24 -4.26
N GLN A 49 -6.75 -8.75 -5.29
CA GLN A 49 -7.98 -9.36 -5.79
C GLN A 49 -7.75 -10.78 -6.30
N ARG A 50 -6.69 -11.01 -7.05
CA ARG A 50 -6.35 -12.33 -7.58
C ARG A 50 -5.94 -13.33 -6.48
N LEU A 51 -5.31 -12.83 -5.40
CA LEU A 51 -4.99 -13.62 -4.20
C LEU A 51 -6.22 -13.87 -3.32
N ASN A 52 -7.36 -13.24 -3.64
CA ASN A 52 -8.57 -13.27 -2.83
C ASN A 52 -8.30 -12.87 -1.37
N VAL A 53 -7.61 -11.73 -1.19
CA VAL A 53 -7.44 -11.10 0.12
C VAL A 53 -8.51 -10.04 0.34
N SER A 54 -8.77 -9.69 1.61
CA SER A 54 -9.75 -8.66 1.95
C SER A 54 -9.32 -7.28 1.45
N GLN A 55 -10.29 -6.38 1.23
CA GLN A 55 -10.00 -4.98 0.87
C GLN A 55 -9.19 -4.27 1.96
N LEU A 56 -9.33 -4.68 3.21
CA LEU A 56 -8.53 -4.18 4.33
C LEU A 56 -7.03 -4.41 4.08
N ILE A 57 -6.64 -5.64 3.71
CA ILE A 57 -5.25 -5.99 3.39
C ILE A 57 -4.71 -5.14 2.24
N ILE A 58 -5.50 -4.98 1.18
CA ILE A 58 -5.13 -4.16 0.03
C ILE A 58 -4.90 -2.71 0.46
N ASN A 59 -5.80 -2.14 1.24
CA ASN A 59 -5.68 -0.78 1.73
C ASN A 59 -4.47 -0.60 2.66
N THR A 60 -4.21 -1.56 3.57
CA THR A 60 -3.03 -1.57 4.44
C THR A 60 -1.74 -1.61 3.60
N ALA A 61 -1.68 -2.46 2.57
CA ALA A 61 -0.53 -2.55 1.67
C ALA A 61 -0.27 -1.23 0.91
N ILE A 62 -1.34 -0.58 0.44
CA ILE A 62 -1.24 0.73 -0.25
C ILE A 62 -0.71 1.81 0.71
N VAL A 63 -1.16 1.83 1.98
CA VAL A 63 -0.63 2.75 2.98
C VAL A 63 0.85 2.49 3.23
N TYR A 64 1.28 1.24 3.38
CA TYR A 64 2.71 0.88 3.54
C TYR A 64 3.54 1.35 2.34
N MET A 65 3.06 1.13 1.13
CA MET A 65 3.73 1.59 -0.09
C MET A 65 3.89 3.11 -0.10
N HIS A 66 2.84 3.86 0.25
CA HIS A 66 2.93 5.31 0.30
C HIS A 66 3.90 5.82 1.36
N ARG A 67 3.86 5.24 2.58
CA ARG A 67 4.80 5.56 3.67
C ARG A 67 6.24 5.23 3.27
N PHE A 68 6.47 4.10 2.63
CA PHE A 68 7.78 3.68 2.14
C PHE A 68 8.40 4.73 1.20
N TYR A 69 7.62 5.21 0.22
CA TYR A 69 8.10 6.21 -0.73
C TYR A 69 8.09 7.67 -0.22
N MET A 70 7.73 7.89 1.03
CA MET A 70 8.07 9.14 1.73
C MET A 70 9.49 9.15 2.29
N ILE A 71 10.12 7.97 2.44
CA ILE A 71 11.47 7.81 2.98
C ILE A 71 12.47 7.38 1.89
N HIS A 72 11.99 6.65 0.87
CA HIS A 72 12.81 6.13 -0.23
C HIS A 72 12.35 6.64 -1.58
N SER A 73 13.26 6.63 -2.57
CA SER A 73 12.98 7.05 -3.94
C SER A 73 12.57 5.86 -4.82
N PHE A 74 11.69 6.11 -5.79
CA PHE A 74 11.37 5.18 -6.88
C PHE A 74 12.57 4.86 -7.78
N THR A 75 13.62 5.68 -7.78
CA THR A 75 14.88 5.40 -8.49
C THR A 75 15.69 4.30 -7.80
N LYS A 76 15.57 4.18 -6.46
CA LYS A 76 16.32 3.20 -5.67
C LYS A 76 15.57 1.86 -5.54
N PHE A 77 14.26 1.92 -5.37
CA PHE A 77 13.41 0.74 -5.22
C PHE A 77 12.32 0.75 -6.26
N HIS A 78 12.32 -0.27 -7.13
CA HIS A 78 11.33 -0.33 -8.19
C HIS A 78 9.93 -0.63 -7.63
N ARG A 79 8.91 0.09 -8.13
CA ARG A 79 7.53 0.00 -7.63
C ARG A 79 6.93 -1.40 -7.67
N ASN A 80 7.27 -2.21 -8.68
CA ASN A 80 6.67 -3.53 -8.83
C ASN A 80 7.03 -4.47 -7.69
N ILE A 81 8.29 -4.47 -7.23
CA ILE A 81 8.71 -5.34 -6.14
C ILE A 81 8.22 -4.82 -4.78
N ILE A 82 8.21 -3.50 -4.57
CA ILE A 82 7.67 -2.92 -3.34
C ILE A 82 6.16 -3.16 -3.22
N SER A 83 5.41 -3.11 -4.32
CA SER A 83 3.98 -3.46 -4.33
C SER A 83 3.72 -4.89 -3.85
N GLN A 84 4.51 -5.86 -4.33
CA GLN A 84 4.41 -7.25 -3.90
C GLN A 84 4.79 -7.40 -2.42
N THR A 85 5.90 -6.75 -2.02
CA THR A 85 6.42 -6.83 -0.66
C THR A 85 5.45 -6.25 0.36
N THR A 86 4.87 -5.08 0.08
CA THR A 86 3.89 -4.44 0.98
C THR A 86 2.61 -5.24 1.09
N LEU A 87 2.15 -5.87 0.00
CA LEU A 87 0.98 -6.74 0.03
C LEU A 87 1.25 -8.04 0.81
N PHE A 88 2.41 -8.64 0.64
CA PHE A 88 2.83 -9.81 1.38
C PHE A 88 2.90 -9.54 2.89
N LEU A 89 3.51 -8.42 3.27
CA LEU A 89 3.59 -7.96 4.66
C LEU A 89 2.19 -7.68 5.24
N ALA A 90 1.35 -6.92 4.52
CA ALA A 90 0.00 -6.59 4.97
C ALA A 90 -0.85 -7.83 5.20
N ALA A 91 -0.73 -8.84 4.34
CA ALA A 91 -1.45 -10.11 4.52
C ALA A 91 -1.06 -10.84 5.80
N LYS A 92 0.20 -10.75 6.23
CA LYS A 92 0.67 -11.30 7.52
C LYS A 92 0.13 -10.50 8.70
N VAL A 93 0.20 -9.17 8.61
CA VAL A 93 -0.23 -8.26 9.70
C VAL A 93 -1.73 -8.37 9.96
N GLU A 94 -2.52 -8.51 8.91
CA GLU A 94 -3.98 -8.67 8.99
C GLU A 94 -4.42 -10.15 9.19
N GLU A 95 -3.51 -11.00 9.65
CA GLU A 95 -3.76 -12.41 10.00
C GLU A 95 -4.35 -13.28 8.87
N GLN A 96 -4.13 -12.89 7.62
CA GLN A 96 -4.50 -13.66 6.42
C GLN A 96 -3.28 -13.95 5.53
N PRO A 97 -2.25 -14.63 6.05
CA PRO A 97 -1.00 -14.82 5.33
C PRO A 97 -1.22 -15.57 4.01
N ARG A 98 -0.46 -15.20 2.99
CA ARG A 98 -0.41 -15.87 1.69
C ARG A 98 0.96 -16.49 1.49
N LYS A 99 1.01 -17.63 0.79
CA LYS A 99 2.29 -18.25 0.43
C LYS A 99 3.07 -17.30 -0.49
N LEU A 100 4.36 -17.10 -0.19
CA LEU A 100 5.25 -16.25 -0.97
C LEU A 100 5.23 -16.62 -2.46
N GLU A 101 5.24 -17.91 -2.75
CA GLU A 101 5.15 -18.45 -4.10
C GLU A 101 3.91 -17.95 -4.85
N HIS A 102 2.76 -17.91 -4.20
CA HIS A 102 1.52 -17.44 -4.83
C HIS A 102 1.59 -15.93 -5.13
N VAL A 103 2.15 -15.14 -4.21
CA VAL A 103 2.32 -13.70 -4.42
C VAL A 103 3.22 -13.43 -5.63
N ILE A 104 4.37 -14.10 -5.70
CA ILE A 104 5.33 -13.94 -6.81
C ILE A 104 4.71 -14.37 -8.14
N LYS A 105 4.07 -15.55 -8.20
CA LYS A 105 3.47 -16.08 -9.44
C LYS A 105 2.37 -15.17 -9.98
N ILE A 106 1.49 -14.70 -9.12
CA ILE A 106 0.40 -13.80 -9.51
C ILE A 106 0.97 -12.45 -9.95
N ALA A 107 1.91 -11.88 -9.20
CA ALA A 107 2.53 -10.62 -9.56
C ALA A 107 3.28 -10.71 -10.90
N HIS A 108 4.01 -11.80 -11.15
CA HIS A 108 4.70 -12.04 -12.40
C HIS A 108 3.73 -12.04 -13.60
N ALA A 109 2.58 -12.70 -13.45
CA ALA A 109 1.57 -12.74 -14.52
C ALA A 109 0.98 -11.36 -14.87
N PHE A 110 0.90 -10.43 -13.90
CA PHE A 110 0.47 -9.05 -14.16
C PHE A 110 1.58 -8.18 -14.74
N ILE A 111 2.82 -8.38 -14.29
CA ILE A 111 3.97 -7.55 -14.69
C ILE A 111 4.49 -7.97 -16.06
N ASN A 112 4.54 -9.28 -16.32
CA ASN A 112 5.09 -9.89 -17.52
C ASN A 112 4.07 -10.82 -18.19
N PRO A 113 2.94 -10.31 -18.72
CA PRO A 113 1.86 -11.14 -19.22
C PRO A 113 2.24 -12.00 -20.44
N GLN A 114 3.34 -11.68 -21.13
CA GLN A 114 3.86 -12.43 -22.28
C GLN A 114 4.90 -13.49 -21.90
N GLU A 115 5.34 -13.51 -20.64
CA GLU A 115 6.36 -14.45 -20.18
C GLU A 115 5.72 -15.58 -19.36
N PRO A 116 6.20 -16.82 -19.51
CA PRO A 116 5.75 -17.90 -18.67
C PRO A 116 6.16 -17.66 -17.20
N VAL A 117 5.28 -18.02 -16.29
CA VAL A 117 5.57 -17.92 -14.85
C VAL A 117 6.75 -18.83 -14.51
N PRO A 118 7.83 -18.34 -13.89
CA PRO A 118 9.00 -19.16 -13.58
C PRO A 118 8.65 -20.30 -12.62
N ASP A 119 9.26 -21.46 -12.84
CA ASP A 119 9.10 -22.60 -11.93
C ASP A 119 9.65 -22.25 -10.55
N ALA A 120 8.91 -22.61 -9.50
CA ALA A 120 9.30 -22.38 -8.11
C ALA A 120 10.67 -22.99 -7.73
N LYS A 121 11.11 -24.03 -8.45
CA LYS A 121 12.42 -24.65 -8.27
C LYS A 121 13.56 -23.99 -9.05
N SER A 122 13.22 -23.07 -9.97
CA SER A 122 14.24 -22.40 -10.77
C SER A 122 15.06 -21.41 -9.92
N SER A 123 16.33 -21.22 -10.31
CA SER A 123 17.19 -20.23 -9.66
C SER A 123 16.63 -18.80 -9.80
N ALA A 124 16.00 -18.49 -10.94
CA ALA A 124 15.38 -17.21 -11.16
C ALA A 124 14.25 -16.94 -10.16
N PHE A 125 13.39 -17.93 -9.90
CA PHE A 125 12.33 -17.80 -8.90
C PHE A 125 12.90 -17.64 -7.49
N GLN A 126 13.94 -18.41 -7.15
CA GLN A 126 14.56 -18.33 -5.83
C GLN A 126 15.19 -16.97 -5.57
N LEU A 127 15.80 -16.35 -6.58
CA LEU A 127 16.34 -14.98 -6.47
C LEU A 127 15.22 -13.96 -6.20
N LEU A 128 14.09 -14.03 -6.94
CA LEU A 128 12.93 -13.17 -6.68
C LEU A 128 12.37 -13.36 -5.27
N ALA A 129 12.31 -14.60 -4.79
CA ALA A 129 11.83 -14.90 -3.44
C ALA A 129 12.76 -14.33 -2.37
N GLN A 130 14.09 -14.47 -2.54
CA GLN A 130 15.09 -13.92 -1.63
C GLN A 130 15.02 -12.37 -1.62
N GLU A 131 14.91 -11.74 -2.78
CA GLU A 131 14.77 -10.29 -2.89
C GLU A 131 13.53 -9.80 -2.13
N LEU A 132 12.37 -10.45 -2.33
CA LEU A 132 11.13 -10.06 -1.66
C LEU A 132 11.23 -10.17 -0.14
N VAL A 133 11.82 -11.25 0.38
CA VAL A 133 12.03 -11.43 1.82
C VAL A 133 13.02 -10.40 2.39
N ALA A 134 14.09 -10.09 1.67
CA ALA A 134 15.02 -9.04 2.07
C ALA A 134 14.35 -7.67 2.12
N LEU A 135 13.54 -7.35 1.10
CA LEU A 135 12.79 -6.10 1.04
C LEU A 135 11.70 -6.01 2.10
N GLU A 136 11.10 -7.12 2.51
CA GLU A 136 10.13 -7.12 3.62
C GLU A 136 10.78 -6.56 4.89
N THR A 137 12.01 -6.97 5.20
CA THR A 137 12.76 -6.44 6.33
C THR A 137 13.02 -4.93 6.18
N ILE A 138 13.39 -4.48 4.99
CA ILE A 138 13.62 -3.05 4.71
C ILE A 138 12.31 -2.25 4.86
N VAL A 139 11.19 -2.79 4.39
CA VAL A 139 9.87 -2.15 4.57
C VAL A 139 9.53 -2.05 6.06
N LEU A 140 9.66 -3.12 6.83
CA LEU A 140 9.41 -3.12 8.27
C LEU A 140 10.28 -2.08 9.01
N GLN A 141 11.56 -2.01 8.72
CA GLN A 141 12.48 -1.03 9.28
C GLN A 141 12.09 0.40 8.89
N THR A 142 11.71 0.62 7.63
CA THR A 142 11.25 1.93 7.14
C THR A 142 9.99 2.37 7.87
N LEU A 143 9.05 1.46 8.08
CA LEU A 143 7.84 1.73 8.85
C LEU A 143 8.13 1.96 10.34
N GLY A 144 9.34 1.60 10.82
CA GLY A 144 9.71 1.65 12.24
C GLY A 144 8.88 0.69 13.06
N PHE A 145 8.47 -0.44 12.46
CA PHE A 145 7.57 -1.44 13.05
C PHE A 145 6.18 -0.91 13.45
N GLU A 146 5.81 0.29 13.01
CA GLU A 146 4.45 0.82 13.14
C GLU A 146 3.58 0.26 12.02
N ILE A 147 3.16 -0.99 12.20
CA ILE A 147 2.43 -1.77 11.19
C ILE A 147 0.90 -1.67 11.34
N THR A 148 0.41 -1.17 12.45
CA THR A 148 -1.03 -0.93 12.63
C THR A 148 -1.46 0.28 11.80
N VAL A 149 -2.50 0.11 10.99
CA VAL A 149 -3.10 1.19 10.18
C VAL A 149 -4.55 1.35 10.56
N ASP A 150 -4.92 2.55 11.01
CA ASP A 150 -6.31 2.90 11.24
C ASP A 150 -6.96 3.30 9.91
N HIS A 151 -7.93 2.52 9.48
CA HIS A 151 -8.67 2.79 8.25
C HIS A 151 -9.97 3.53 8.52
N PRO A 152 -10.31 4.55 7.73
CA PRO A 152 -11.53 5.33 7.91
C PRO A 152 -12.82 4.53 7.67
N HIS A 153 -12.71 3.32 7.11
CA HIS A 153 -13.86 2.49 6.74
C HIS A 153 -14.73 2.11 7.93
N THR A 154 -14.11 1.81 9.09
CA THR A 154 -14.84 1.50 10.31
C THR A 154 -15.66 2.69 10.78
N ASP A 155 -15.09 3.89 10.72
CA ASP A 155 -15.79 5.12 11.09
C ASP A 155 -16.91 5.46 10.10
N VAL A 156 -16.68 5.25 8.80
CA VAL A 156 -17.70 5.42 7.77
C VAL A 156 -18.90 4.51 8.04
N VAL A 157 -18.67 3.23 8.33
CA VAL A 157 -19.74 2.28 8.66
C VAL A 157 -20.48 2.72 9.92
N ARG A 158 -19.74 3.05 10.97
CA ARG A 158 -20.31 3.53 12.23
C ARG A 158 -21.15 4.80 12.07
N CYS A 159 -20.63 5.79 11.36
CA CYS A 159 -21.36 7.02 11.08
C CYS A 159 -22.61 6.76 10.23
N SER A 160 -22.52 5.92 9.20
CA SER A 160 -23.65 5.53 8.38
C SER A 160 -24.77 4.87 9.19
N GLN A 161 -24.43 4.04 10.16
CA GLN A 161 -25.39 3.42 11.08
C GLN A 161 -26.02 4.46 12.02
N LEU A 162 -25.23 5.37 12.59
CA LEU A 162 -25.71 6.41 13.49
C LEU A 162 -26.74 7.33 12.84
N VAL A 163 -26.50 7.73 11.59
CA VAL A 163 -27.41 8.61 10.83
C VAL A 163 -28.48 7.84 10.09
N ARG A 164 -28.56 6.52 10.25
CA ARG A 164 -29.49 5.63 9.53
C ARG A 164 -29.45 5.88 8.01
N ALA A 165 -28.24 6.00 7.46
CA ALA A 165 -28.03 6.26 6.05
C ALA A 165 -28.66 5.17 5.17
N SER A 166 -29.14 5.55 3.99
CA SER A 166 -29.58 4.57 3.00
C SER A 166 -28.40 3.65 2.61
N LYS A 167 -28.73 2.45 2.12
CA LYS A 167 -27.72 1.49 1.65
C LYS A 167 -26.79 2.10 0.61
N ASP A 168 -27.37 2.86 -0.34
CA ASP A 168 -26.62 3.50 -1.42
C ASP A 168 -25.66 4.57 -0.89
N LEU A 169 -26.12 5.38 0.07
CA LEU A 169 -25.27 6.40 0.70
C LEU A 169 -24.11 5.76 1.47
N ALA A 170 -24.38 4.73 2.26
CA ALA A 170 -23.37 4.00 3.02
C ALA A 170 -22.34 3.35 2.08
N GLN A 171 -22.79 2.71 1.00
CA GLN A 171 -21.94 2.07 0.01
C GLN A 171 -21.08 3.11 -0.75
N THR A 172 -21.69 4.21 -1.19
CA THR A 172 -20.96 5.30 -1.86
C THR A 172 -19.89 5.89 -0.95
N SER A 173 -20.23 6.16 0.31
CA SER A 173 -19.27 6.68 1.31
C SER A 173 -18.10 5.72 1.53
N TYR A 174 -18.37 4.41 1.60
CA TYR A 174 -17.34 3.38 1.72
C TYR A 174 -16.42 3.36 0.49
N PHE A 175 -16.98 3.43 -0.73
CA PHE A 175 -16.20 3.53 -1.97
C PHE A 175 -15.36 4.80 -2.04
N MET A 176 -15.90 5.93 -1.59
CA MET A 176 -15.13 7.18 -1.54
C MET A 176 -13.94 7.06 -0.59
N ALA A 177 -14.11 6.42 0.58
CA ALA A 177 -13.01 6.15 1.52
C ALA A 177 -11.94 5.24 0.89
N THR A 178 -12.35 4.19 0.15
CA THR A 178 -11.44 3.28 -0.57
C THR A 178 -10.67 4.02 -1.68
N ASN A 179 -11.38 4.78 -2.50
CA ASN A 179 -10.77 5.54 -3.60
C ASN A 179 -9.82 6.63 -3.10
N ARG A 180 -10.05 7.18 -1.92
CA ARG A 180 -9.14 8.11 -1.27
C ARG A 180 -7.78 7.45 -0.98
N ASN A 181 -7.77 6.23 -0.47
CA ASN A 181 -6.52 5.48 -0.24
C ASN A 181 -5.75 5.25 -1.55
N ASN A 182 -6.43 4.99 -2.66
CA ASN A 182 -5.80 4.83 -3.97
C ASN A 182 -5.27 6.15 -4.57
N LYS A 183 -5.85 7.30 -4.19
CA LYS A 183 -5.50 8.64 -4.70
C LYS A 183 -4.75 9.49 -3.69
N LEU A 184 -4.13 8.92 -2.69
CA LEU A 184 -3.61 9.51 -1.45
C LEU A 184 -2.74 10.78 -1.57
N LEU A 185 -2.32 11.15 -2.78
CA LEU A 185 -1.50 12.36 -3.01
C LEU A 185 -2.24 13.56 -3.64
N LYS A 186 -3.46 13.37 -4.16
CA LYS A 186 -4.24 14.50 -4.70
C LYS A 186 -5.19 15.14 -3.70
N THR A 187 -5.48 14.49 -2.60
CA THR A 187 -6.41 15.00 -1.59
C THR A 187 -5.71 15.04 -0.24
N LYS A 188 -5.54 16.24 0.31
CA LYS A 188 -5.15 16.54 1.70
C LYS A 188 -5.38 15.36 2.67
N ILE A 189 -4.45 14.42 2.76
CA ILE A 189 -4.42 13.41 3.82
C ILE A 189 -3.53 13.88 4.95
N PHE A 190 -3.00 15.04 4.77
CA PHE A 190 -2.26 15.67 5.79
C PHE A 190 -3.14 16.79 6.31
N LEU A 191 -3.69 16.59 7.50
CA LEU A 191 -4.27 17.66 8.28
C LEU A 191 -3.24 18.78 8.28
N GLU A 192 -3.57 19.88 7.62
CA GLU A 192 -2.94 21.15 7.91
C GLU A 192 -3.20 21.37 9.40
N LEU A 193 -2.17 21.15 10.19
CA LEU A 193 -2.09 21.75 11.51
C LEU A 193 -1.81 23.23 11.22
N GLU A 194 -2.87 24.03 11.14
CA GLU A 194 -2.77 25.47 11.39
C GLU A 194 -2.38 25.72 12.85
#